data_3724ac859a24985367d774a58cd8c87a
#
_entry.id   3724ac859a24985367d774a58cd8c87a
#
_cell.length_a   1.000
_cell.length_b   1.000
_cell.length_c   1.000
_cell.angle_alpha   90.00
_cell.angle_beta   90.00
_cell.angle_gamma   90.00
#
_symmetry.space_group_name_H-M   'P 1'
#
loop_
_entity.id
_entity.type
_entity.pdbx_description
1 polymer ?
#
loop_
_entity_poly.entity_id
_entity_poly.type
_entity_poly.pdbx_seq_one_letter_code
_entity_poly.pdbx_strand_id
1 'polypeptide(L)'
;MQSTPDQNASVSVSAVAAVALTQETQTEILPGGIRDSWTVIGSSMLVGTAALMILGIQPVLLGALTEEGRISETMLGQLATVEVLALAIGSAVGAYLLQKGRIAAKVALGSLLLAAMNAAIYAAHTPILLFLTRGAAGLLEGYILGAAIVVITHSISPDRLNGLFLALQTIPQAMLAYALPVSILPRVGADGGFAILAGIALVAAVAAFALTERHPPAAVKHATSGAVWTPAVLGILLGVALQNAAIGGAWNYAERIAVELHIAPDLVGTALAVSLMLQVVGAFAVAWFAWRLPFRLVTILGPLCQGTVIMLIATANSSSVYFGATAAFGLFWLALNPFQVRLLIDMEPSRQAVMTGTAVTLFGLSIGPFLSSFGVGPGNVRGAFLIAAGLMLLSSITFAVSMAAHRRSMRLS
;
A
#
# COMPACT_ATOMS: atom_id res chain seq x y z
N MET A 1 47.47 -3.93 1.93
CA MET A 1 46.31 -4.11 1.05
C MET A 1 45.25 -4.83 1.85
N GLN A 2 44.41 -4.06 2.54
CA GLN A 2 43.22 -4.60 3.29
C GLN A 2 42.00 -4.30 2.44
N SER A 3 41.33 -5.35 2.01
CA SER A 3 40.06 -5.32 1.30
C SER A 3 38.95 -4.94 2.27
N THR A 4 38.31 -3.80 2.04
CA THR A 4 37.07 -3.40 2.69
C THR A 4 35.92 -4.29 2.22
N PRO A 5 35.05 -4.79 3.12
CA PRO A 5 33.85 -5.53 2.72
C PRO A 5 32.79 -4.56 2.21
N ASP A 6 32.17 -4.95 1.10
CA ASP A 6 31.05 -4.30 0.43
C ASP A 6 29.82 -4.17 1.36
N GLN A 7 29.52 -2.96 1.77
CA GLN A 7 28.26 -2.61 2.48
C GLN A 7 27.18 -2.17 1.48
N ASN A 8 26.65 -3.09 0.69
CA ASN A 8 25.56 -2.80 -0.26
C ASN A 8 24.46 -3.87 -0.23
N ALA A 9 23.93 -4.17 0.94
CA ALA A 9 22.75 -5.02 1.02
C ALA A 9 21.70 -4.34 1.93
N SER A 10 20.51 -4.20 1.40
CA SER A 10 19.24 -3.92 2.07
C SER A 10 18.64 -2.54 1.90
N VAL A 11 17.91 -2.35 0.81
CA VAL A 11 16.76 -1.43 0.78
C VAL A 11 15.65 -2.09 -0.02
N SER A 12 14.81 -2.85 0.64
CA SER A 12 13.53 -3.31 0.09
C SER A 12 12.41 -2.82 1.01
N VAL A 13 11.71 -1.78 0.59
CA VAL A 13 10.64 -1.17 1.37
C VAL A 13 9.37 -1.15 0.53
N SER A 14 8.28 -1.70 1.03
CA SER A 14 6.99 -1.65 0.34
C SER A 14 6.32 -0.29 0.54
N ALA A 15 5.48 0.09 -0.42
CA ALA A 15 4.89 1.41 -0.53
C ALA A 15 4.10 1.86 0.70
N VAL A 16 3.35 0.98 1.33
CA VAL A 16 2.46 1.33 2.46
C VAL A 16 3.22 1.42 3.77
N ALA A 17 4.23 0.57 3.96
CA ALA A 17 5.10 0.64 5.13
C ALA A 17 6.23 1.68 4.96
N ALA A 18 6.56 2.02 3.73
CA ALA A 18 7.60 3.00 3.42
C ALA A 18 7.21 4.43 3.84
N VAL A 19 5.93 4.84 3.81
CA VAL A 19 5.50 6.16 4.35
C VAL A 19 5.88 6.31 5.81
N ALA A 20 5.89 5.20 6.49
CA ALA A 20 6.15 5.13 7.90
C ALA A 20 7.64 5.06 8.26
N LEU A 21 8.46 4.58 7.36
CA LEU A 21 9.83 4.13 7.65
C LEU A 21 10.92 4.99 7.01
N THR A 22 10.55 5.90 6.11
CA THR A 22 11.51 6.77 5.43
C THR A 22 12.03 7.92 6.28
N GLN A 23 11.68 7.99 7.56
CA GLN A 23 12.32 8.95 8.46
C GLN A 23 13.73 8.57 8.90
N GLU A 24 14.17 7.34 8.67
CA GLU A 24 15.51 6.90 9.08
C GLU A 24 16.14 5.94 8.07
N THR A 25 16.85 6.47 7.11
CA THR A 25 17.75 5.69 6.27
C THR A 25 19.19 6.05 6.57
N GLN A 26 19.73 5.47 7.61
CA GLN A 26 21.11 5.03 7.71
C GLN A 26 21.22 4.06 8.87
N THR A 27 21.44 2.80 8.57
CA THR A 27 21.88 1.82 9.54
C THR A 27 23.36 2.03 9.88
N GLU A 28 23.65 3.10 10.59
CA GLU A 28 24.55 2.95 11.73
C GLU A 28 23.66 2.33 12.80
N ILE A 29 24.14 1.26 13.43
CA ILE A 29 23.60 0.75 14.69
C ILE A 29 23.54 1.96 15.61
N LEU A 30 22.35 2.60 15.67
CA LEU A 30 22.18 3.79 16.50
C LEU A 30 22.46 3.34 17.93
N PRO A 31 23.47 3.90 18.61
CA PRO A 31 23.61 3.65 20.03
C PRO A 31 22.34 4.20 20.72
N GLY A 32 21.37 3.33 20.98
CA GLY A 32 20.08 3.69 21.58
C GLY A 32 18.85 2.98 21.01
N GLY A 33 18.97 2.09 20.03
CA GLY A 33 17.84 1.28 19.53
C GLY A 33 17.23 0.46 20.68
N ILE A 34 15.90 0.51 20.82
CA ILE A 34 15.18 -0.16 21.91
C ILE A 34 15.06 -1.65 21.59
N ARG A 35 15.51 -2.50 22.50
CA ARG A 35 15.30 -3.94 22.43
C ARG A 35 13.93 -4.27 23.01
N ASP A 36 12.93 -4.37 22.14
CA ASP A 36 11.57 -4.70 22.56
C ASP A 36 11.40 -6.17 22.87
N SER A 37 10.44 -6.45 23.77
CA SER A 37 9.95 -7.81 23.97
C SER A 37 9.17 -8.26 22.73
N TRP A 38 9.19 -9.55 22.43
CA TRP A 38 8.39 -10.14 21.36
C TRP A 38 6.89 -9.87 21.51
N THR A 39 6.42 -9.67 22.74
CA THR A 39 5.03 -9.29 23.01
C THR A 39 4.71 -7.90 22.46
N VAL A 40 5.58 -6.91 22.66
CA VAL A 40 5.41 -5.55 22.11
C VAL A 40 5.48 -5.57 20.59
N ILE A 41 6.48 -6.27 20.03
CA ILE A 41 6.64 -6.41 18.58
C ILE A 41 5.41 -7.08 17.96
N GLY A 42 5.00 -8.24 18.49
CA GLY A 42 3.84 -8.98 17.98
C GLY A 42 2.53 -8.18 18.08
N SER A 43 2.31 -7.48 19.20
CA SER A 43 1.15 -6.61 19.37
C SER A 43 1.13 -5.45 18.37
N SER A 44 2.26 -4.80 18.16
CA SER A 44 2.36 -3.71 17.19
C SER A 44 2.11 -4.20 15.76
N MET A 45 2.65 -5.36 15.41
CA MET A 45 2.42 -5.98 14.10
C MET A 45 0.96 -6.39 13.91
N LEU A 46 0.31 -6.92 14.95
CA LEU A 46 -1.10 -7.28 14.90
C LEU A 46 -1.98 -6.04 14.71
N VAL A 47 -1.72 -4.97 15.47
CA VAL A 47 -2.42 -3.69 15.33
C VAL A 47 -2.22 -3.10 13.94
N GLY A 48 -0.97 -3.10 13.44
CA GLY A 48 -0.66 -2.63 12.09
C GLY A 48 -1.32 -3.48 10.99
N THR A 49 -1.39 -4.80 11.19
CA THR A 49 -2.09 -5.71 10.29
C THR A 49 -3.58 -5.40 10.26
N ALA A 50 -4.21 -5.20 11.41
CA ALA A 50 -5.62 -4.81 11.49
C ALA A 50 -5.89 -3.48 10.76
N ALA A 51 -4.97 -2.53 10.86
CA ALA A 51 -5.03 -1.25 10.15
C ALA A 51 -4.97 -1.40 8.62
N LEU A 52 -4.19 -2.34 8.11
CA LEU A 52 -3.96 -2.50 6.68
C LEU A 52 -4.86 -3.57 6.03
N MET A 53 -5.74 -4.22 6.82
CA MET A 53 -6.62 -5.27 6.28
C MET A 53 -7.41 -4.82 5.08
N ILE A 54 -7.94 -3.59 5.13
CA ILE A 54 -8.80 -3.06 4.06
C ILE A 54 -8.08 -3.02 2.70
N LEU A 55 -6.79 -2.69 2.65
CA LEU A 55 -6.06 -2.56 1.39
C LEU A 55 -6.03 -3.86 0.57
N GLY A 56 -5.98 -5.01 1.25
CA GLY A 56 -5.99 -6.31 0.58
C GLY A 56 -7.36 -6.79 0.14
N ILE A 57 -8.43 -6.41 0.87
CA ILE A 57 -9.78 -6.95 0.68
C ILE A 57 -10.78 -5.91 0.15
N GLN A 58 -10.34 -4.67 -0.06
CA GLN A 58 -11.19 -3.57 -0.53
C GLN A 58 -11.95 -3.90 -1.82
N PRO A 59 -11.35 -4.53 -2.87
CA PRO A 59 -12.09 -4.90 -4.07
C PRO A 59 -13.31 -5.76 -3.77
N VAL A 60 -13.15 -6.74 -2.89
CA VAL A 60 -14.20 -7.72 -2.54
C VAL A 60 -15.32 -7.07 -1.73
N LEU A 61 -14.98 -6.23 -0.73
CA LEU A 61 -15.99 -5.59 0.11
C LEU A 61 -16.76 -4.50 -0.63
N LEU A 62 -16.07 -3.68 -1.42
CA LEU A 62 -16.74 -2.66 -2.21
C LEU A 62 -17.52 -3.26 -3.38
N GLY A 63 -17.02 -4.36 -3.96
CA GLY A 63 -17.76 -5.16 -4.92
C GLY A 63 -19.08 -5.68 -4.35
N ALA A 64 -19.06 -6.23 -3.14
CA ALA A 64 -20.27 -6.67 -2.45
C ALA A 64 -21.29 -5.55 -2.21
N LEU A 65 -20.83 -4.34 -1.81
CA LEU A 65 -21.71 -3.17 -1.68
C LEU A 65 -22.33 -2.77 -3.03
N THR A 66 -21.60 -2.96 -4.12
CA THR A 66 -22.11 -2.69 -5.48
C THR A 66 -23.14 -3.74 -5.89
N GLU A 67 -22.92 -5.02 -5.61
CA GLU A 67 -23.89 -6.09 -5.88
C GLU A 67 -25.18 -5.94 -5.08
N GLU A 68 -25.08 -5.46 -3.84
CA GLU A 68 -26.25 -5.12 -3.02
C GLU A 68 -26.97 -3.83 -3.48
N GLY A 69 -26.46 -3.14 -4.49
CA GLY A 69 -27.03 -1.88 -5.01
C GLY A 69 -26.88 -0.68 -4.06
N ARG A 70 -26.02 -0.78 -3.04
CA ARG A 70 -25.78 0.32 -2.07
C ARG A 70 -24.90 1.42 -2.64
N ILE A 71 -24.02 1.07 -3.60
CA ILE A 71 -23.19 2.01 -4.36
C ILE A 71 -23.19 1.62 -5.83
N SER A 72 -22.92 2.59 -6.71
CA SER A 72 -22.67 2.32 -8.12
C SER A 72 -21.19 1.94 -8.32
N GLU A 73 -20.89 1.33 -9.48
CA GLU A 73 -19.50 0.99 -9.83
C GLU A 73 -18.58 2.23 -9.92
N THR A 74 -19.11 3.38 -10.32
CA THR A 74 -18.39 4.65 -10.28
C THR A 74 -18.10 5.09 -8.83
N MET A 75 -19.10 4.96 -7.95
CA MET A 75 -18.93 5.31 -6.53
C MET A 75 -17.95 4.38 -5.80
N LEU A 76 -17.78 3.15 -6.26
CA LEU A 76 -16.77 2.22 -5.74
C LEU A 76 -15.37 2.86 -5.76
N GLY A 77 -14.94 3.39 -6.91
CA GLY A 77 -13.63 4.04 -7.02
C GLY A 77 -13.50 5.30 -6.15
N GLN A 78 -14.59 6.08 -6.05
CA GLN A 78 -14.62 7.27 -5.20
C GLN A 78 -14.51 6.90 -3.71
N LEU A 79 -15.26 5.88 -3.26
CA LEU A 79 -15.26 5.42 -1.88
C LEU A 79 -13.91 4.82 -1.48
N ALA A 80 -13.31 4.01 -2.37
CA ALA A 80 -11.96 3.49 -2.20
C ALA A 80 -10.93 4.62 -2.03
N THR A 81 -11.04 5.66 -2.84
CA THR A 81 -10.17 6.84 -2.77
C THR A 81 -10.29 7.55 -1.43
N VAL A 82 -11.52 7.84 -0.98
CA VAL A 82 -11.74 8.55 0.29
C VAL A 82 -11.16 7.76 1.46
N GLU A 83 -11.33 6.46 1.48
CA GLU A 83 -10.84 5.59 2.55
C GLU A 83 -9.30 5.54 2.58
N VAL A 84 -8.64 5.27 1.45
CA VAL A 84 -7.17 5.15 1.39
C VAL A 84 -6.50 6.51 1.58
N LEU A 85 -7.09 7.60 1.08
CA LEU A 85 -6.57 8.94 1.33
C LEU A 85 -6.68 9.30 2.81
N ALA A 86 -7.81 8.98 3.45
CA ALA A 86 -8.00 9.17 4.88
C ALA A 86 -7.01 8.32 5.69
N LEU A 87 -6.74 7.07 5.28
CA LEU A 87 -5.70 6.21 5.88
C LEU A 87 -4.31 6.88 5.79
N ALA A 88 -3.96 7.43 4.65
CA ALA A 88 -2.69 8.13 4.48
C ALA A 88 -2.56 9.34 5.43
N ILE A 89 -3.62 10.15 5.56
CA ILE A 89 -3.67 11.27 6.50
C ILE A 89 -3.60 10.76 7.95
N GLY A 90 -4.41 9.76 8.27
CA GLY A 90 -4.45 9.13 9.60
C GLY A 90 -3.09 8.57 10.03
N SER A 91 -2.32 7.98 9.10
CA SER A 91 -0.99 7.44 9.41
C SER A 91 0.02 8.50 9.79
N ALA A 92 0.00 9.66 9.13
CA ALA A 92 0.84 10.79 9.48
C ALA A 92 0.48 11.37 10.87
N VAL A 93 -0.83 11.52 11.15
CA VAL A 93 -1.34 11.97 12.44
C VAL A 93 -1.00 10.96 13.54
N GLY A 94 -1.20 9.66 13.28
CA GLY A 94 -0.89 8.58 14.21
C GLY A 94 0.60 8.52 14.55
N ALA A 95 1.46 8.58 13.55
CA ALA A 95 2.91 8.60 13.74
C ALA A 95 3.37 9.75 14.65
N TYR A 96 2.73 10.91 14.56
CA TYR A 96 3.03 12.07 15.41
C TYR A 96 2.44 11.95 16.83
N LEU A 97 1.15 11.60 16.94
CA LEU A 97 0.44 11.63 18.23
C LEU A 97 0.80 10.44 19.14
N LEU A 98 1.17 9.30 18.57
CA LEU A 98 1.48 8.08 19.33
C LEU A 98 2.89 8.09 19.93
N GLN A 99 3.74 9.02 19.53
CA GLN A 99 5.05 9.24 20.17
C GLN A 99 4.95 9.83 21.59
N LYS A 100 3.80 10.40 21.96
CA LYS A 100 3.63 11.15 23.23
C LYS A 100 2.72 10.41 24.19
N GLY A 101 3.26 9.59 25.08
CA GLY A 101 2.60 8.97 26.23
C GLY A 101 1.29 8.21 25.97
N ARG A 102 0.97 7.25 26.82
CA ARG A 102 -0.28 6.46 26.81
C ARG A 102 -0.58 5.78 25.45
N ILE A 103 0.45 5.29 24.76
CA ILE A 103 0.30 4.65 23.45
C ILE A 103 -0.77 3.54 23.47
N ALA A 104 -0.74 2.67 24.49
CA ALA A 104 -1.70 1.57 24.63
C ALA A 104 -3.15 2.06 24.68
N ALA A 105 -3.46 3.05 25.52
CA ALA A 105 -4.82 3.59 25.65
C ALA A 105 -5.29 4.28 24.37
N LYS A 106 -4.40 5.03 23.72
CA LYS A 106 -4.71 5.73 22.47
C LYS A 106 -4.98 4.77 21.33
N VAL A 107 -4.16 3.73 21.18
CA VAL A 107 -4.34 2.70 20.15
C VAL A 107 -5.57 1.85 20.45
N ALA A 108 -5.82 1.47 21.70
CA ALA A 108 -7.03 0.75 22.08
C ALA A 108 -8.28 1.57 21.74
N LEU A 109 -8.32 2.87 22.08
CA LEU A 109 -9.44 3.74 21.75
C LEU A 109 -9.61 3.88 20.22
N GLY A 110 -8.53 4.10 19.47
CA GLY A 110 -8.56 4.16 18.01
C GLY A 110 -9.11 2.88 17.39
N SER A 111 -8.68 1.71 17.89
CA SER A 111 -9.16 0.40 17.42
C SER A 111 -10.63 0.16 17.78
N LEU A 112 -11.11 0.58 18.97
CA LEU A 112 -12.52 0.51 19.34
C LEU A 112 -13.38 1.42 18.45
N LEU A 113 -12.91 2.63 18.17
CA LEU A 113 -13.61 3.53 17.25
C LEU A 113 -13.63 2.96 15.83
N LEU A 114 -12.52 2.34 15.38
CA LEU A 114 -12.48 1.64 14.08
C LEU A 114 -13.48 0.49 14.03
N ALA A 115 -13.58 -0.31 15.10
CA ALA A 115 -14.59 -1.36 15.19
C ALA A 115 -16.01 -0.78 15.08
N ALA A 116 -16.28 0.34 15.76
CA ALA A 116 -17.56 1.03 15.67
C ALA A 116 -17.84 1.55 14.26
N MET A 117 -16.86 2.12 13.55
CA MET A 117 -17.03 2.59 12.16
C MET A 117 -17.29 1.43 11.19
N ASN A 118 -16.58 0.30 11.34
CA ASN A 118 -16.87 -0.89 10.55
C ASN A 118 -18.26 -1.46 10.83
N ALA A 119 -18.70 -1.49 12.09
CA ALA A 119 -20.07 -1.91 12.46
C ALA A 119 -21.13 -0.91 11.96
N ALA A 120 -20.81 0.39 11.90
CA ALA A 120 -21.75 1.42 11.45
C ALA A 120 -22.15 1.28 9.97
N ILE A 121 -21.44 0.49 9.17
CA ILE A 121 -21.81 0.16 7.80
C ILE A 121 -23.19 -0.46 7.73
N TYR A 122 -23.56 -1.26 8.73
CA TYR A 122 -24.91 -1.86 8.83
C TYR A 122 -26.04 -0.83 8.79
N ALA A 123 -25.80 0.36 9.35
CA ALA A 123 -26.78 1.47 9.34
C ALA A 123 -26.56 2.47 8.19
N ALA A 124 -25.50 2.31 7.40
CA ALA A 124 -25.11 3.25 6.34
C ALA A 124 -25.83 2.92 5.03
N HIS A 125 -27.11 3.27 4.93
CA HIS A 125 -27.93 3.02 3.73
C HIS A 125 -27.88 4.16 2.70
N THR A 126 -27.26 5.29 3.02
CA THR A 126 -27.12 6.41 2.09
C THR A 126 -25.66 6.56 1.63
N PRO A 127 -25.43 7.01 0.38
CA PRO A 127 -24.07 7.25 -0.11
C PRO A 127 -23.25 8.17 0.81
N ILE A 128 -23.84 9.26 1.29
CA ILE A 128 -23.16 10.22 2.17
C ILE A 128 -22.68 9.51 3.45
N LEU A 129 -23.52 8.67 4.05
CA LEU A 129 -23.17 7.97 5.28
C LEU A 129 -22.09 6.92 5.03
N LEU A 130 -22.09 6.25 3.86
CA LEU A 130 -21.01 5.35 3.45
C LEU A 130 -19.69 6.09 3.29
N PHE A 131 -19.68 7.26 2.64
CA PHE A 131 -18.47 8.08 2.53
C PHE A 131 -17.94 8.55 3.88
N LEU A 132 -18.82 8.99 4.78
CA LEU A 132 -18.44 9.43 6.13
C LEU A 132 -17.88 8.28 6.97
N THR A 133 -18.55 7.12 6.97
CA THR A 133 -18.09 5.95 7.74
C THR A 133 -16.79 5.38 7.20
N ARG A 134 -16.62 5.25 5.88
CA ARG A 134 -15.36 4.75 5.29
C ARG A 134 -14.23 5.76 5.41
N GLY A 135 -14.50 7.06 5.24
CA GLY A 135 -13.51 8.11 5.50
C GLY A 135 -13.04 8.13 6.95
N ALA A 136 -13.97 8.03 7.92
CA ALA A 136 -13.64 7.94 9.33
C ALA A 136 -12.89 6.64 9.67
N ALA A 137 -13.29 5.50 9.09
CA ALA A 137 -12.59 4.24 9.23
C ALA A 137 -11.14 4.36 8.72
N GLY A 138 -10.94 4.89 7.51
CA GLY A 138 -9.60 5.11 6.94
C GLY A 138 -8.71 5.98 7.83
N LEU A 139 -9.23 7.09 8.38
CA LEU A 139 -8.49 7.92 9.33
C LEU A 139 -8.03 7.12 10.56
N LEU A 140 -8.91 6.27 11.12
CA LEU A 140 -8.62 5.45 12.29
C LEU A 140 -7.66 4.31 11.95
N GLU A 141 -7.81 3.67 10.79
CA GLU A 141 -6.87 2.67 10.26
C GLU A 141 -5.46 3.26 10.18
N GLY A 142 -5.31 4.40 9.53
CA GLY A 142 -4.04 5.10 9.48
C GLY A 142 -3.52 5.47 10.86
N TYR A 143 -4.38 6.00 11.73
CA TYR A 143 -3.99 6.39 13.08
C TYR A 143 -3.41 5.22 13.89
N ILE A 144 -4.06 4.05 13.91
CA ILE A 144 -3.55 2.89 14.65
C ILE A 144 -2.34 2.25 13.95
N LEU A 145 -2.21 2.37 12.62
CA LEU A 145 -1.00 1.98 11.89
C LEU A 145 0.24 2.68 12.46
N GLY A 146 0.11 3.93 12.88
CA GLY A 146 1.16 4.69 13.54
C GLY A 146 1.83 3.96 14.70
N ALA A 147 1.14 3.04 15.38
CA ALA A 147 1.75 2.23 16.45
C ALA A 147 2.81 1.26 15.94
N ALA A 148 2.51 0.54 14.85
CA ALA A 148 3.48 -0.35 14.21
C ALA A 148 4.69 0.43 13.72
N ILE A 149 4.44 1.60 13.11
CA ILE A 149 5.48 2.52 12.64
C ILE A 149 6.42 2.92 13.77
N VAL A 150 5.87 3.43 14.87
CA VAL A 150 6.65 3.88 16.04
C VAL A 150 7.47 2.73 16.62
N VAL A 151 6.92 1.51 16.69
CA VAL A 151 7.63 0.34 17.22
C VAL A 151 8.76 -0.09 16.27
N ILE A 152 8.50 -0.17 14.99
CA ILE A 152 9.47 -0.62 13.97
C ILE A 152 10.62 0.39 13.85
N THR A 153 10.32 1.69 13.75
CA THR A 153 11.35 2.73 13.54
C THR A 153 12.29 2.91 14.72
N HIS A 154 11.83 2.66 15.96
CA HIS A 154 12.67 2.76 17.15
C HIS A 154 13.37 1.45 17.55
N SER A 155 13.17 0.38 16.80
CA SER A 155 13.81 -0.92 17.04
C SER A 155 15.30 -0.91 16.69
N ILE A 156 16.06 -1.86 17.26
CA ILE A 156 17.46 -2.10 16.88
C ILE A 156 17.62 -2.67 15.45
N SER A 157 16.56 -3.16 14.84
CA SER A 157 16.57 -3.78 13.51
C SER A 157 15.33 -3.37 12.70
N PRO A 158 15.15 -2.09 12.37
CA PRO A 158 13.93 -1.59 11.73
C PRO A 158 13.65 -2.27 10.38
N ASP A 159 14.67 -2.46 9.53
CA ASP A 159 14.51 -3.08 8.21
C ASP A 159 14.00 -4.51 8.29
N ARG A 160 14.56 -5.30 9.22
CA ARG A 160 14.15 -6.70 9.44
C ARG A 160 12.71 -6.78 9.96
N LEU A 161 12.35 -5.93 10.92
CA LEU A 161 10.99 -5.91 11.47
C LEU A 161 9.98 -5.41 10.44
N ASN A 162 10.37 -4.45 9.60
CA ASN A 162 9.52 -4.00 8.52
C ASN A 162 9.27 -5.10 7.50
N GLY A 163 10.31 -5.77 7.02
CA GLY A 163 10.15 -6.91 6.11
C GLY A 163 9.26 -8.01 6.69
N LEU A 164 9.43 -8.31 7.98
CA LEU A 164 8.59 -9.27 8.69
C LEU A 164 7.13 -8.79 8.79
N PHE A 165 6.90 -7.52 9.12
CA PHE A 165 5.57 -6.92 9.19
C PHE A 165 4.83 -7.01 7.85
N LEU A 166 5.52 -6.67 6.76
CA LEU A 166 4.95 -6.74 5.40
C LEU A 166 4.54 -8.17 5.00
N ALA A 167 5.37 -9.15 5.32
CA ALA A 167 5.04 -10.55 5.06
C ALA A 167 3.86 -11.01 5.92
N LEU A 168 3.89 -10.72 7.23
CA LEU A 168 2.87 -11.15 8.17
C LEU A 168 1.50 -10.52 7.91
N GLN A 169 1.45 -9.22 7.57
CA GLN A 169 0.18 -8.54 7.31
C GLN A 169 -0.52 -9.06 6.05
N THR A 170 0.24 -9.53 5.06
CA THR A 170 -0.31 -9.99 3.79
C THR A 170 -1.00 -11.36 3.92
N ILE A 171 -0.57 -12.21 4.85
CA ILE A 171 -1.18 -13.53 5.05
C ILE A 171 -2.67 -13.44 5.41
N PRO A 172 -3.10 -12.72 6.47
CA PRO A 172 -4.53 -12.61 6.77
C PRO A 172 -5.32 -11.84 5.71
N GLN A 173 -4.70 -10.87 5.02
CA GLN A 173 -5.33 -10.25 3.86
C GLN A 173 -5.67 -11.27 2.76
N ALA A 174 -4.72 -12.12 2.39
CA ALA A 174 -4.93 -13.17 1.40
C ALA A 174 -5.97 -14.21 1.86
N MET A 175 -5.93 -14.58 3.15
CA MET A 175 -6.94 -15.49 3.71
C MET A 175 -8.35 -14.90 3.60
N LEU A 176 -8.53 -13.63 3.93
CA LEU A 176 -9.83 -12.97 3.82
C LEU A 176 -10.21 -12.67 2.37
N ALA A 177 -9.28 -12.31 1.49
CA ALA A 177 -9.55 -12.13 0.08
C ALA A 177 -10.11 -13.42 -0.57
N TYR A 178 -9.68 -14.59 -0.09
CA TYR A 178 -10.26 -15.87 -0.46
C TYR A 178 -11.58 -16.16 0.25
N ALA A 179 -11.62 -16.05 1.59
CA ALA A 179 -12.74 -16.50 2.40
C ALA A 179 -14.01 -15.65 2.20
N LEU A 180 -13.85 -14.34 1.95
CA LEU A 180 -14.97 -13.42 1.77
C LEU A 180 -15.88 -13.86 0.61
N PRO A 181 -15.43 -13.93 -0.65
CA PRO A 181 -16.32 -14.26 -1.76
C PRO A 181 -16.80 -15.72 -1.73
N VAL A 182 -16.02 -16.64 -1.16
CA VAL A 182 -16.35 -18.07 -1.15
C VAL A 182 -17.34 -18.46 -0.06
N SER A 183 -17.19 -17.90 1.13
CA SER A 183 -17.89 -18.43 2.31
C SER A 183 -18.68 -17.39 3.10
N ILE A 184 -18.26 -16.14 3.09
CA ILE A 184 -18.80 -15.11 3.99
C ILE A 184 -19.88 -14.29 3.28
N LEU A 185 -19.54 -13.61 2.19
CA LEU A 185 -20.46 -12.74 1.46
C LEU A 185 -21.72 -13.46 0.96
N PRO A 186 -21.66 -14.71 0.46
CA PRO A 186 -22.87 -15.42 0.03
C PRO A 186 -23.86 -15.70 1.16
N ARG A 187 -23.42 -15.68 2.44
CA ARG A 187 -24.28 -15.96 3.60
C ARG A 187 -24.75 -14.72 4.34
N VAL A 188 -23.90 -13.71 4.45
CA VAL A 188 -24.12 -12.57 5.35
C VAL A 188 -23.89 -11.21 4.67
N GLY A 189 -23.68 -11.20 3.37
CA GLY A 189 -23.52 -9.97 2.58
C GLY A 189 -22.29 -9.13 2.96
N ALA A 190 -22.25 -7.91 2.43
CA ALA A 190 -21.19 -6.93 2.71
C ALA A 190 -21.12 -6.60 4.21
N ASP A 191 -22.26 -6.47 4.89
CA ASP A 191 -22.30 -6.17 6.31
C ASP A 191 -21.56 -7.21 7.17
N GLY A 192 -21.66 -8.49 6.81
CA GLY A 192 -20.87 -9.56 7.46
C GLY A 192 -19.38 -9.43 7.23
N GLY A 193 -18.96 -9.00 6.04
CA GLY A 193 -17.55 -8.72 5.73
C GLY A 193 -17.00 -7.58 6.60
N PHE A 194 -17.74 -6.48 6.74
CA PHE A 194 -17.37 -5.37 7.62
C PHE A 194 -17.45 -5.74 9.11
N ALA A 195 -18.38 -6.63 9.51
CA ALA A 195 -18.41 -7.14 10.89
C ALA A 195 -17.14 -7.93 11.25
N ILE A 196 -16.55 -8.66 10.30
CA ILE A 196 -15.25 -9.32 10.50
C ILE A 196 -14.15 -8.28 10.71
N LEU A 197 -14.11 -7.20 9.92
CA LEU A 197 -13.16 -6.11 10.14
C LEU A 197 -13.36 -5.45 11.51
N ALA A 198 -14.60 -5.28 11.95
CA ALA A 198 -14.90 -4.81 13.31
C ALA A 198 -14.33 -5.77 14.37
N GLY A 199 -14.51 -7.09 14.19
CA GLY A 199 -13.93 -8.11 15.05
C GLY A 199 -12.41 -8.06 15.11
N ILE A 200 -11.74 -7.89 13.96
CA ILE A 200 -10.28 -7.73 13.87
C ILE A 200 -9.83 -6.46 14.61
N ALA A 201 -10.56 -5.36 14.47
CA ALA A 201 -10.27 -4.12 15.18
C ALA A 201 -10.45 -4.27 16.71
N LEU A 202 -11.43 -5.06 17.18
CA LEU A 202 -11.58 -5.40 18.60
C LEU A 202 -10.39 -6.22 19.13
N VAL A 203 -9.91 -7.19 18.34
CA VAL A 203 -8.68 -7.95 18.70
C VAL A 203 -7.49 -7.02 18.77
N ALA A 204 -7.35 -6.06 17.83
CA ALA A 204 -6.32 -5.04 17.89
C ALA A 204 -6.42 -4.14 19.11
N ALA A 205 -7.64 -3.78 19.54
CA ALA A 205 -7.87 -3.01 20.78
C ALA A 205 -7.36 -3.75 22.02
N VAL A 206 -7.58 -5.07 22.10
CA VAL A 206 -7.05 -5.90 23.19
C VAL A 206 -5.52 -6.00 23.10
N ALA A 207 -4.98 -6.25 21.90
CA ALA A 207 -3.54 -6.33 21.71
C ALA A 207 -2.81 -5.01 22.05
N ALA A 208 -3.46 -3.87 21.90
CA ALA A 208 -2.90 -2.56 22.19
C ALA A 208 -2.43 -2.43 23.66
N PHE A 209 -3.03 -3.16 24.62
CA PHE A 209 -2.63 -3.11 26.03
C PHE A 209 -1.23 -3.69 26.27
N ALA A 210 -0.67 -4.45 25.35
CA ALA A 210 0.71 -4.93 25.44
C ALA A 210 1.74 -3.91 24.88
N LEU A 211 1.29 -2.80 24.29
CA LEU A 211 2.18 -1.74 23.82
C LEU A 211 2.73 -0.93 25.02
N THR A 212 4.03 -0.69 25.01
CA THR A 212 4.71 0.07 26.06
C THR A 212 5.00 1.48 25.60
N GLU A 213 5.02 2.43 26.55
CA GLU A 213 5.39 3.81 26.27
C GLU A 213 6.85 3.89 25.80
N ARG A 214 7.09 4.77 24.85
CA ARG A 214 8.41 5.01 24.27
C ARG A 214 8.73 6.49 24.38
N HIS A 215 9.95 6.76 24.77
CA HIS A 215 10.52 8.09 24.68
C HIS A 215 11.45 8.07 23.47
N PRO A 216 11.09 8.74 22.36
CA PRO A 216 11.99 8.80 21.22
C PRO A 216 13.33 9.39 21.66
N PRO A 217 14.46 8.86 21.22
CA PRO A 217 15.75 9.52 21.41
C PRO A 217 15.63 10.93 20.83
N ALA A 218 16.29 11.89 21.48
CA ALA A 218 16.27 13.28 21.02
C ALA A 218 16.62 13.32 19.53
N ALA A 219 15.74 13.92 18.71
CA ALA A 219 15.91 13.96 17.27
C ALA A 219 17.31 14.52 16.95
N VAL A 220 18.15 13.70 16.37
CA VAL A 220 19.42 14.15 15.80
C VAL A 220 19.04 15.10 14.67
N LYS A 221 19.30 16.39 14.87
CA LYS A 221 19.13 17.37 13.81
C LYS A 221 20.16 17.05 12.74
N HIS A 222 19.76 16.25 11.75
CA HIS A 222 20.57 16.15 10.56
C HIS A 222 20.65 17.53 9.92
N ALA A 223 21.88 18.01 9.70
CA ALA A 223 22.09 19.21 8.90
C ALA A 223 21.49 18.92 7.51
N THR A 224 20.32 19.50 7.25
CA THR A 224 19.66 19.41 5.96
C THR A 224 20.45 20.25 4.98
N SER A 225 21.38 19.64 4.23
CA SER A 225 21.73 20.20 2.93
C SER A 225 20.41 20.25 2.15
N GLY A 226 20.01 21.47 1.74
CA GLY A 226 18.68 21.67 1.14
C GLY A 226 18.46 20.73 -0.04
N ALA A 227 17.28 20.12 -0.11
CA ALA A 227 16.90 19.26 -1.22
C ALA A 227 17.00 20.00 -2.55
N VAL A 228 17.61 19.39 -3.54
CA VAL A 228 17.67 19.96 -4.89
C VAL A 228 16.46 19.48 -5.68
N TRP A 229 15.39 20.25 -5.64
CA TRP A 229 14.15 19.98 -6.37
C TRP A 229 14.27 20.38 -7.85
N THR A 230 14.89 19.52 -8.64
CA THR A 230 14.97 19.72 -10.10
C THR A 230 13.69 19.26 -10.79
N PRO A 231 13.36 19.80 -12.00
CA PRO A 231 12.24 19.26 -12.79
C PRO A 231 12.34 17.76 -13.08
N ALA A 232 13.56 17.23 -13.16
CA ALA A 232 13.80 15.81 -13.35
C ALA A 232 13.38 14.99 -12.12
N VAL A 233 13.72 15.44 -10.89
CA VAL A 233 13.30 14.79 -9.64
C VAL A 233 11.77 14.83 -9.49
N LEU A 234 11.15 16.00 -9.76
CA LEU A 234 9.70 16.13 -9.72
C LEU A 234 9.02 15.22 -10.76
N GLY A 235 9.61 15.07 -11.94
CA GLY A 235 9.12 14.14 -12.96
C GLY A 235 9.21 12.68 -12.52
N ILE A 236 10.27 12.27 -11.82
CA ILE A 236 10.34 10.91 -11.26
C ILE A 236 9.25 10.69 -10.21
N LEU A 237 9.03 11.65 -9.31
CA LEU A 237 7.95 11.57 -8.32
C LEU A 237 6.57 11.49 -8.98
N LEU A 238 6.35 12.26 -10.05
CA LEU A 238 5.12 12.13 -10.86
C LEU A 238 4.98 10.74 -11.48
N GLY A 239 6.07 10.18 -12.03
CA GLY A 239 6.07 8.80 -12.53
C GLY A 239 5.68 7.78 -11.47
N VAL A 240 6.20 7.93 -10.24
CA VAL A 240 5.84 7.10 -9.08
C VAL A 240 4.35 7.25 -8.75
N ALA A 241 3.82 8.48 -8.72
CA ALA A 241 2.41 8.73 -8.46
C ALA A 241 1.51 8.05 -9.50
N LEU A 242 1.84 8.21 -10.79
CA LEU A 242 1.06 7.65 -11.91
C LEU A 242 1.06 6.12 -11.88
N GLN A 243 2.21 5.49 -11.60
CA GLN A 243 2.28 4.03 -11.48
C GLN A 243 1.42 3.53 -10.33
N ASN A 244 1.51 4.15 -9.17
CA ASN A 244 0.72 3.73 -8.01
C ASN A 244 -0.77 4.04 -8.19
N ALA A 245 -1.14 5.11 -8.90
CA ALA A 245 -2.51 5.36 -9.29
C ALA A 245 -3.06 4.25 -10.19
N ALA A 246 -2.27 3.80 -11.17
CA ALA A 246 -2.65 2.66 -12.00
C ALA A 246 -2.85 1.37 -11.18
N ILE A 247 -1.96 1.10 -10.21
CA ILE A 247 -2.07 -0.06 -9.32
C ILE A 247 -3.37 0.03 -8.49
N GLY A 248 -3.61 1.17 -7.82
CA GLY A 248 -4.80 1.36 -6.99
C GLY A 248 -6.08 1.25 -7.80
N GLY A 249 -6.11 1.83 -9.00
CA GLY A 249 -7.25 1.74 -9.91
C GLY A 249 -7.52 0.30 -10.33
N ALA A 250 -6.53 -0.39 -10.89
CA ALA A 250 -6.71 -1.77 -11.36
C ALA A 250 -7.07 -2.73 -10.21
N TRP A 251 -6.45 -2.58 -9.04
CA TRP A 251 -6.74 -3.43 -7.88
C TRP A 251 -8.20 -3.33 -7.43
N ASN A 252 -8.70 -2.09 -7.27
CA ASN A 252 -10.04 -1.88 -6.74
C ASN A 252 -11.17 -2.36 -7.67
N TYR A 253 -10.90 -2.47 -8.97
CA TYR A 253 -11.85 -3.03 -9.94
C TYR A 253 -11.59 -4.50 -10.30
N ALA A 254 -10.58 -5.16 -9.69
CA ALA A 254 -10.18 -6.52 -10.04
C ALA A 254 -11.28 -7.55 -9.80
N GLU A 255 -12.07 -7.39 -8.75
CA GLU A 255 -13.23 -8.22 -8.48
C GLU A 255 -14.37 -7.93 -9.45
N ARG A 256 -14.66 -6.65 -9.74
CA ARG A 256 -15.77 -6.25 -10.62
C ARG A 256 -15.59 -6.73 -12.06
N ILE A 257 -14.39 -6.69 -12.61
CA ILE A 257 -14.12 -7.25 -13.94
C ILE A 257 -14.33 -8.77 -13.97
N ALA A 258 -14.06 -9.48 -12.89
CA ALA A 258 -14.31 -10.91 -12.81
C ALA A 258 -15.82 -11.22 -12.81
N VAL A 259 -16.61 -10.42 -12.12
CA VAL A 259 -18.08 -10.52 -12.16
C VAL A 259 -18.61 -10.25 -13.56
N GLU A 260 -18.11 -9.20 -14.25
CA GLU A 260 -18.46 -8.92 -15.66
C GLU A 260 -18.13 -10.10 -16.60
N LEU A 261 -17.03 -10.79 -16.32
CA LEU A 261 -16.59 -11.96 -17.08
C LEU A 261 -17.28 -13.27 -16.65
N HIS A 262 -18.23 -13.23 -15.70
CA HIS A 262 -18.96 -14.38 -15.16
C HIS A 262 -18.01 -15.46 -14.56
N ILE A 263 -16.91 -15.02 -13.93
CA ILE A 263 -15.95 -15.90 -13.27
C ILE A 263 -16.51 -16.30 -11.90
N ALA A 264 -16.38 -17.60 -11.58
CA ALA A 264 -16.87 -18.14 -10.33
C ALA A 264 -16.19 -17.49 -9.09
N PRO A 265 -16.92 -17.17 -8.02
CA PRO A 265 -16.42 -16.43 -6.85
C PRO A 265 -15.21 -17.09 -6.16
N ASP A 266 -15.14 -18.43 -6.16
CA ASP A 266 -14.03 -19.21 -5.62
C ASP A 266 -12.73 -18.97 -6.39
N LEU A 267 -12.82 -18.87 -7.71
CA LEU A 267 -11.66 -18.55 -8.55
C LEU A 267 -11.24 -17.09 -8.38
N VAL A 268 -12.20 -16.16 -8.24
CA VAL A 268 -11.92 -14.75 -7.97
C VAL A 268 -11.17 -14.61 -6.64
N GLY A 269 -11.71 -15.19 -5.57
CA GLY A 269 -11.07 -15.17 -4.25
C GLY A 269 -9.66 -15.78 -4.28
N THR A 270 -9.50 -16.92 -5.00
CA THR A 270 -8.19 -17.55 -5.16
C THR A 270 -7.22 -16.67 -5.94
N ALA A 271 -7.65 -16.02 -7.02
CA ALA A 271 -6.81 -15.13 -7.83
C ALA A 271 -6.31 -13.92 -7.03
N LEU A 272 -7.21 -13.29 -6.26
CA LEU A 272 -6.86 -12.16 -5.40
C LEU A 272 -5.91 -12.58 -4.27
N ALA A 273 -6.18 -13.72 -3.62
CA ALA A 273 -5.31 -14.24 -2.57
C ALA A 273 -3.91 -14.59 -3.10
N VAL A 274 -3.83 -15.26 -4.24
CA VAL A 274 -2.55 -15.57 -4.91
C VAL A 274 -1.82 -14.29 -5.33
N SER A 275 -2.53 -13.29 -5.84
CA SER A 275 -1.95 -11.98 -6.18
C SER A 275 -1.30 -11.33 -4.95
N LEU A 276 -1.99 -11.32 -3.81
CA LEU A 276 -1.46 -10.80 -2.54
C LEU A 276 -0.22 -11.59 -2.07
N MET A 277 -0.20 -12.90 -2.19
CA MET A 277 0.97 -13.70 -1.85
C MET A 277 2.14 -13.46 -2.79
N LEU A 278 1.88 -13.34 -4.10
CA LEU A 278 2.92 -13.12 -5.09
C LEU A 278 3.56 -11.72 -5.01
N GLN A 279 2.88 -10.71 -4.47
CA GLN A 279 3.54 -9.42 -4.21
C GLN A 279 4.69 -9.54 -3.20
N VAL A 280 4.55 -10.42 -2.19
CA VAL A 280 5.60 -10.70 -1.22
C VAL A 280 6.75 -11.44 -1.91
N VAL A 281 6.42 -12.46 -2.72
CA VAL A 281 7.42 -13.20 -3.51
C VAL A 281 8.18 -12.26 -4.46
N GLY A 282 7.47 -11.35 -5.15
CA GLY A 282 8.07 -10.35 -6.03
C GLY A 282 9.04 -9.42 -5.31
N ALA A 283 8.65 -8.93 -4.12
CA ALA A 283 9.51 -8.10 -3.29
C ALA A 283 10.79 -8.84 -2.86
N PHE A 284 10.68 -10.09 -2.41
CA PHE A 284 11.84 -10.91 -2.05
C PHE A 284 12.73 -11.23 -3.25
N ALA A 285 12.14 -11.60 -4.40
CA ALA A 285 12.89 -11.88 -5.61
C ALA A 285 13.73 -10.68 -6.03
N VAL A 286 13.14 -9.48 -6.01
CA VAL A 286 13.86 -8.26 -6.34
C VAL A 286 14.93 -7.94 -5.30
N ALA A 287 14.67 -8.08 -4.02
CA ALA A 287 15.69 -7.88 -2.98
C ALA A 287 16.93 -8.77 -3.23
N TRP A 288 16.74 -9.98 -3.76
CA TRP A 288 17.82 -10.91 -4.08
C TRP A 288 18.54 -10.60 -5.40
N PHE A 289 17.81 -10.11 -6.44
CA PHE A 289 18.35 -9.95 -7.79
C PHE A 289 18.55 -8.50 -8.23
N ALA A 290 18.06 -7.48 -7.49
CA ALA A 290 18.05 -6.07 -7.90
C ALA A 290 19.43 -5.54 -8.29
N TRP A 291 20.49 -6.00 -7.62
CA TRP A 291 21.88 -5.57 -7.89
C TRP A 291 22.40 -6.01 -9.27
N ARG A 292 21.81 -7.07 -9.86
CA ARG A 292 22.15 -7.57 -11.20
C ARG A 292 21.41 -6.87 -12.32
N LEU A 293 20.30 -6.17 -11.98
CA LEU A 293 19.42 -5.59 -12.98
C LEU A 293 19.76 -4.10 -13.22
N PRO A 294 19.72 -3.65 -14.47
CA PRO A 294 19.92 -2.24 -14.81
C PRO A 294 18.73 -1.40 -14.33
N PHE A 295 18.81 -0.83 -13.12
CA PHE A 295 17.70 -0.18 -12.45
C PHE A 295 16.99 0.88 -13.30
N ARG A 296 17.74 1.65 -14.12
CA ARG A 296 17.15 2.67 -15.00
C ARG A 296 16.25 2.06 -16.09
N LEU A 297 16.65 0.92 -16.64
CA LEU A 297 15.86 0.20 -17.65
C LEU A 297 14.63 -0.44 -17.01
N VAL A 298 14.81 -1.07 -15.85
CA VAL A 298 13.68 -1.67 -15.11
C VAL A 298 12.64 -0.63 -14.72
N THR A 299 13.06 0.57 -14.31
CA THR A 299 12.11 1.64 -13.96
C THR A 299 11.30 2.12 -15.17
N ILE A 300 11.84 2.06 -16.39
CA ILE A 300 11.09 2.40 -17.61
C ILE A 300 10.21 1.23 -18.07
N LEU A 301 10.77 0.03 -18.17
CA LEU A 301 10.07 -1.13 -18.74
C LEU A 301 9.09 -1.78 -17.76
N GLY A 302 9.35 -1.68 -16.45
CA GLY A 302 8.50 -2.26 -15.42
C GLY A 302 7.06 -1.81 -15.49
N PRO A 303 6.76 -0.50 -15.53
CA PRO A 303 5.40 -0.02 -15.71
C PRO A 303 4.76 -0.50 -17.04
N LEU A 304 5.52 -0.63 -18.13
CA LEU A 304 4.99 -1.17 -19.38
C LEU A 304 4.59 -2.64 -19.25
N CYS A 305 5.45 -3.45 -18.60
CA CYS A 305 5.12 -4.85 -18.32
C CYS A 305 3.89 -4.97 -17.42
N GLN A 306 3.81 -4.15 -16.37
CA GLN A 306 2.65 -4.14 -15.47
C GLN A 306 1.39 -3.63 -16.17
N GLY A 307 1.51 -2.62 -17.04
CA GLY A 307 0.41 -2.14 -17.89
C GLY A 307 -0.10 -3.19 -18.85
N THR A 308 0.80 -4.00 -19.43
CA THR A 308 0.41 -5.18 -20.25
C THR A 308 -0.37 -6.19 -19.43
N VAL A 309 0.05 -6.47 -18.21
CA VAL A 309 -0.68 -7.37 -17.30
C VAL A 309 -2.07 -6.81 -16.95
N ILE A 310 -2.18 -5.51 -16.70
CA ILE A 310 -3.47 -4.83 -16.47
C ILE A 310 -4.38 -4.98 -17.70
N MET A 311 -3.83 -4.82 -18.90
CA MET A 311 -4.59 -5.02 -20.15
C MET A 311 -5.01 -6.50 -20.34
N LEU A 312 -4.20 -7.45 -19.94
CA LEU A 312 -4.57 -8.86 -19.98
C LEU A 312 -5.74 -9.17 -19.03
N ILE A 313 -5.82 -8.51 -17.87
CA ILE A 313 -6.99 -8.62 -16.97
C ILE A 313 -8.23 -8.07 -17.68
N ALA A 314 -8.14 -6.87 -18.25
CA ALA A 314 -9.26 -6.20 -18.94
C ALA A 314 -9.80 -6.96 -20.15
N THR A 315 -8.93 -7.67 -20.86
CA THR A 315 -9.25 -8.40 -22.10
C THR A 315 -9.34 -9.91 -21.89
N ALA A 316 -9.33 -10.37 -20.63
CA ALA A 316 -9.45 -11.79 -20.34
C ALA A 316 -10.73 -12.36 -20.97
N ASN A 317 -10.57 -13.49 -21.66
CA ASN A 317 -11.65 -14.23 -22.32
C ASN A 317 -11.85 -15.62 -21.69
N SER A 318 -11.08 -15.93 -20.69
CA SER A 318 -11.15 -17.18 -19.92
C SER A 318 -10.72 -16.97 -18.47
N SER A 319 -11.24 -17.81 -17.60
CA SER A 319 -10.88 -17.83 -16.17
C SER A 319 -9.38 -18.03 -15.94
N SER A 320 -8.71 -18.82 -16.78
CA SER A 320 -7.26 -19.05 -16.67
C SER A 320 -6.44 -17.80 -17.01
N VAL A 321 -6.84 -17.04 -18.01
CA VAL A 321 -6.17 -15.77 -18.38
C VAL A 321 -6.38 -14.74 -17.26
N TYR A 322 -7.60 -14.61 -16.74
CA TYR A 322 -7.87 -13.72 -15.61
C TYR A 322 -7.01 -14.10 -14.39
N PHE A 323 -7.01 -15.37 -14.01
CA PHE A 323 -6.23 -15.87 -12.88
C PHE A 323 -4.73 -15.58 -13.04
N GLY A 324 -4.15 -15.98 -14.18
CA GLY A 324 -2.72 -15.79 -14.44
C GLY A 324 -2.32 -14.31 -14.49
N ALA A 325 -3.14 -13.45 -15.10
CA ALA A 325 -2.89 -12.01 -15.17
C ALA A 325 -3.02 -11.35 -13.78
N THR A 326 -4.04 -11.70 -12.98
CA THR A 326 -4.21 -11.16 -11.61
C THR A 326 -3.07 -11.63 -10.70
N ALA A 327 -2.61 -12.86 -10.82
CA ALA A 327 -1.45 -13.38 -10.11
C ALA A 327 -0.16 -12.62 -10.50
N ALA A 328 0.07 -12.41 -11.80
CA ALA A 328 1.21 -11.66 -12.32
C ALA A 328 1.16 -10.19 -11.88
N PHE A 329 -0.02 -9.57 -11.80
CA PHE A 329 -0.20 -8.22 -11.30
C PHE A 329 0.35 -8.07 -9.87
N GLY A 330 0.03 -9.03 -8.99
CA GLY A 330 0.59 -9.04 -7.63
C GLY A 330 2.11 -9.11 -7.63
N LEU A 331 2.70 -9.97 -8.45
CA LEU A 331 4.16 -10.12 -8.53
C LEU A 331 4.88 -8.80 -8.83
N PHE A 332 4.32 -7.99 -9.75
CA PHE A 332 4.90 -6.69 -10.11
C PHE A 332 4.64 -5.59 -9.11
N TRP A 333 3.61 -5.70 -8.28
CA TRP A 333 3.14 -4.60 -7.41
C TRP A 333 4.27 -4.02 -6.55
N LEU A 334 4.94 -4.84 -5.76
CA LEU A 334 6.03 -4.38 -4.88
C LEU A 334 7.42 -4.50 -5.52
N ALA A 335 7.55 -5.29 -6.58
CA ALA A 335 8.84 -5.57 -7.22
C ALA A 335 9.52 -4.32 -7.83
N LEU A 336 8.73 -3.31 -8.24
CA LEU A 336 9.28 -2.13 -8.90
C LEU A 336 9.76 -1.02 -7.95
N ASN A 337 9.28 -1.02 -6.71
CA ASN A 337 9.58 0.03 -5.73
C ASN A 337 11.09 0.22 -5.44
N PRO A 338 11.90 -0.84 -5.23
CA PRO A 338 13.32 -0.67 -4.94
C PRO A 338 14.09 0.04 -6.06
N PHE A 339 13.69 -0.16 -7.32
CA PHE A 339 14.33 0.50 -8.46
C PHE A 339 14.00 1.99 -8.52
N GLN A 340 12.79 2.38 -8.13
CA GLN A 340 12.36 3.79 -8.02
C GLN A 340 13.12 4.50 -6.90
N VAL A 341 13.22 3.86 -5.73
CA VAL A 341 14.00 4.38 -4.61
C VAL A 341 15.46 4.60 -5.01
N ARG A 342 16.07 3.61 -5.67
CA ARG A 342 17.46 3.72 -6.16
C ARG A 342 17.61 4.85 -7.18
N LEU A 343 16.64 5.04 -8.07
CA LEU A 343 16.65 6.13 -9.03
C LEU A 343 16.55 7.50 -8.35
N LEU A 344 15.69 7.65 -7.33
CA LEU A 344 15.57 8.88 -6.56
C LEU A 344 16.87 9.21 -5.81
N ILE A 345 17.54 8.22 -5.22
CA ILE A 345 18.85 8.40 -4.56
C ILE A 345 19.92 8.82 -5.57
N ASP A 346 19.93 8.23 -6.77
CA ASP A 346 20.87 8.57 -7.84
C ASP A 346 20.72 10.01 -8.33
N MET A 347 19.49 10.54 -8.31
CA MET A 347 19.17 11.88 -8.80
C MET A 347 19.18 12.96 -7.71
N GLU A 348 18.91 12.59 -6.45
CA GLU A 348 18.87 13.51 -5.31
C GLU A 348 19.55 12.87 -4.08
N PRO A 349 20.88 13.10 -3.92
CA PRO A 349 21.68 12.45 -2.88
C PRO A 349 21.31 12.80 -1.43
N SER A 350 20.61 13.92 -1.18
CA SER A 350 20.16 14.28 0.18
C SER A 350 19.06 13.35 0.72
N ARG A 351 18.52 12.47 -0.13
CA ARG A 351 17.43 11.50 0.16
C ARG A 351 16.08 12.12 0.53
N GLN A 352 15.91 13.44 0.47
CA GLN A 352 14.60 14.05 0.73
C GLN A 352 13.56 13.66 -0.32
N ALA A 353 13.98 13.48 -1.58
CA ALA A 353 13.11 13.00 -2.64
C ALA A 353 12.61 11.56 -2.38
N VAL A 354 13.42 10.71 -1.75
CA VAL A 354 13.01 9.34 -1.36
C VAL A 354 11.92 9.40 -0.29
N MET A 355 12.10 10.24 0.73
CA MET A 355 11.09 10.45 1.79
C MET A 355 9.77 10.97 1.22
N THR A 356 9.84 11.94 0.31
CA THR A 356 8.67 12.45 -0.41
C THR A 356 8.06 11.38 -1.32
N GLY A 357 8.89 10.56 -1.97
CA GLY A 357 8.48 9.46 -2.85
C GLY A 357 7.49 8.50 -2.20
N THR A 358 7.67 8.26 -0.92
CA THR A 358 6.78 7.40 -0.15
C THR A 358 5.38 8.00 0.03
N ALA A 359 5.30 9.28 0.39
CA ALA A 359 4.01 9.99 0.47
C ALA A 359 3.32 10.05 -0.90
N VAL A 360 4.10 10.25 -1.96
CA VAL A 360 3.63 10.26 -3.36
C VAL A 360 3.10 8.88 -3.78
N THR A 361 3.73 7.80 -3.34
CA THR A 361 3.26 6.42 -3.57
C THR A 361 1.86 6.21 -3.00
N LEU A 362 1.65 6.58 -1.73
CA LEU A 362 0.33 6.46 -1.10
C LEU A 362 -0.71 7.38 -1.74
N PHE A 363 -0.33 8.60 -2.05
CA PHE A 363 -1.22 9.53 -2.76
C PHE A 363 -1.63 8.95 -4.11
N GLY A 364 -0.69 8.41 -4.89
CA GLY A 364 -0.98 7.72 -6.14
C GLY A 364 -1.97 6.57 -5.93
N LEU A 365 -1.66 5.67 -4.99
CA LEU A 365 -2.51 4.52 -4.69
C LEU A 365 -3.93 4.94 -4.30
N SER A 366 -4.07 6.03 -3.54
CA SER A 366 -5.37 6.54 -3.10
C SER A 366 -6.17 7.18 -4.23
N ILE A 367 -5.55 7.99 -5.10
CA ILE A 367 -6.27 8.71 -6.16
C ILE A 367 -6.59 7.81 -7.37
N GLY A 368 -5.90 6.67 -7.49
CA GLY A 368 -6.04 5.76 -8.61
C GLY A 368 -7.45 5.26 -8.87
N PRO A 369 -8.16 4.74 -7.86
CA PRO A 369 -9.54 4.28 -8.03
C PRO A 369 -10.49 5.38 -8.49
N PHE A 370 -10.31 6.62 -8.01
CA PHE A 370 -11.07 7.77 -8.48
C PHE A 370 -10.80 8.06 -9.98
N LEU A 371 -9.52 8.10 -10.38
CA LEU A 371 -9.19 8.31 -11.79
C LEU A 371 -9.75 7.19 -12.66
N SER A 372 -9.65 5.95 -12.23
CA SER A 372 -10.17 4.79 -12.95
C SER A 372 -11.69 4.80 -13.06
N SER A 373 -12.40 5.41 -12.08
CA SER A 373 -13.87 5.51 -12.09
C SER A 373 -14.42 6.31 -13.27
N PHE A 374 -13.63 7.20 -13.88
CA PHE A 374 -14.04 7.92 -15.09
C PHE A 374 -14.17 7.02 -16.34
N GLY A 375 -13.54 5.85 -16.33
CA GLY A 375 -13.67 4.85 -17.39
C GLY A 375 -14.82 3.87 -17.18
N VAL A 376 -15.54 3.97 -16.07
CA VAL A 376 -16.58 3.01 -15.68
C VAL A 376 -17.94 3.48 -16.17
N GLY A 377 -18.68 2.56 -16.80
CA GLY A 377 -20.06 2.72 -17.18
C GLY A 377 -20.94 1.64 -16.56
N PRO A 378 -22.29 1.77 -16.63
CA PRO A 378 -23.19 0.75 -16.11
C PRO A 378 -22.91 -0.63 -16.71
N GLY A 379 -22.52 -1.61 -15.85
CA GLY A 379 -22.19 -2.97 -16.26
C GLY A 379 -20.94 -3.10 -17.15
N ASN A 380 -20.06 -2.10 -17.13
CA ASN A 380 -18.79 -2.14 -17.89
C ASN A 380 -17.69 -1.43 -17.09
N VAL A 381 -16.79 -2.22 -16.52
CA VAL A 381 -15.64 -1.74 -15.74
C VAL A 381 -14.32 -1.81 -16.50
N ARG A 382 -14.32 -2.29 -17.76
CA ARG A 382 -13.10 -2.41 -18.59
C ARG A 382 -12.37 -1.10 -18.79
N GLY A 383 -13.12 0.01 -18.89
CA GLY A 383 -12.54 1.33 -19.02
C GLY A 383 -11.67 1.75 -17.82
N ALA A 384 -11.94 1.24 -16.62
CA ALA A 384 -11.07 1.47 -15.46
C ALA A 384 -9.67 0.92 -15.69
N PHE A 385 -9.56 -0.27 -16.29
CA PHE A 385 -8.28 -0.91 -16.62
C PHE A 385 -7.58 -0.21 -17.80
N LEU A 386 -8.35 0.32 -18.77
CA LEU A 386 -7.79 1.12 -19.86
C LEU A 386 -7.14 2.40 -19.33
N ILE A 387 -7.80 3.09 -18.38
CA ILE A 387 -7.23 4.26 -17.70
C ILE A 387 -5.98 3.84 -16.91
N ALA A 388 -6.05 2.75 -16.13
CA ALA A 388 -4.91 2.27 -15.37
C ALA A 388 -3.71 1.91 -16.29
N ALA A 389 -3.94 1.24 -17.41
CA ALA A 389 -2.90 0.95 -18.40
C ALA A 389 -2.33 2.23 -19.04
N GLY A 390 -3.18 3.22 -19.33
CA GLY A 390 -2.77 4.54 -19.80
C GLY A 390 -1.88 5.27 -18.78
N LEU A 391 -2.22 5.20 -17.49
CA LEU A 391 -1.39 5.75 -16.41
C LEU A 391 -0.03 5.04 -16.30
N MET A 392 0.04 3.72 -16.53
CA MET A 392 1.31 2.97 -16.59
C MET A 392 2.18 3.43 -17.77
N LEU A 393 1.58 3.61 -18.94
CA LEU A 393 2.30 4.12 -20.10
C LEU A 393 2.82 5.54 -19.83
N LEU A 394 1.98 6.41 -19.28
CA LEU A 394 2.36 7.78 -18.94
C LEU A 394 3.47 7.80 -17.86
N SER A 395 3.42 6.92 -16.88
CA SER A 395 4.48 6.73 -15.87
C SER A 395 5.82 6.38 -16.54
N SER A 396 5.82 5.40 -17.44
CA SER A 396 7.02 4.97 -18.18
C SER A 396 7.62 6.12 -18.99
N ILE A 397 6.79 6.86 -19.74
CA ILE A 397 7.22 8.04 -20.50
C ILE A 397 7.82 9.10 -19.57
N THR A 398 7.16 9.37 -18.45
CA THR A 398 7.59 10.36 -17.46
C THR A 398 8.97 9.98 -16.89
N PHE A 399 9.19 8.71 -16.54
CA PHE A 399 10.50 8.22 -16.11
C PHE A 399 11.57 8.41 -17.20
N ALA A 400 11.28 8.03 -18.42
CA ALA A 400 12.22 8.12 -19.53
C ALA A 400 12.63 9.59 -19.82
N VAL A 401 11.65 10.50 -19.89
CA VAL A 401 11.88 11.93 -20.11
C VAL A 401 12.68 12.56 -18.97
N SER A 402 12.32 12.27 -17.73
CA SER A 402 12.99 12.83 -16.54
C SER A 402 14.46 12.37 -16.45
N MET A 403 14.73 11.08 -16.72
CA MET A 403 16.11 10.58 -16.79
C MET A 403 16.91 11.20 -17.94
N ALA A 404 16.29 11.43 -19.10
CA ALA A 404 16.95 12.09 -20.23
C ALA A 404 17.28 13.55 -19.91
N ALA A 405 16.37 14.27 -19.27
CA ALA A 405 16.57 15.66 -18.83
C ALA A 405 17.72 15.76 -17.81
N HIS A 406 17.75 14.88 -16.82
CA HIS A 406 18.84 14.84 -15.83
C HIS A 406 20.21 14.61 -16.47
N ARG A 407 20.32 13.65 -17.41
CA ARG A 407 21.57 13.41 -18.13
C ARG A 407 22.05 14.61 -18.95
N ARG A 408 21.12 15.39 -19.51
CA ARG A 408 21.47 16.61 -20.25
C ARG A 408 22.01 17.71 -19.34
N SER A 409 21.38 17.92 -18.17
CA SER A 409 21.85 18.91 -17.21
C SER A 409 23.26 18.60 -16.69
N MET A 410 23.57 17.31 -16.44
CA MET A 410 24.91 16.87 -16.00
C MET A 410 26.00 16.99 -17.07
N ARG A 411 25.64 17.10 -18.35
CA ARG A 411 26.63 17.33 -19.44
C ARG A 411 26.92 18.80 -19.69
N LEU A 412 26.07 19.69 -19.17
CA LEU A 412 26.17 21.14 -19.34
C LEU A 412 26.80 21.83 -18.12
N SER A 413 26.87 21.15 -16.98
CA SER A 413 27.59 21.54 -15.75
C SER A 413 29.04 21.05 -15.78
#